data_1d5bd93ba8551c63b2f9a393b2ee707d
#
_entry.id   1d5bd93ba8551c63b2f9a393b2ee707d
#
_cell.length_a   1.000
_cell.length_b   1.000
_cell.length_c   1.000
_cell.angle_alpha   90.00
_cell.angle_beta   90.00
_cell.angle_gamma   90.00
#
_symmetry.space_group_name_H-M   'P 1'
#
loop_
_entity.id
_entity.type
_entity.pdbx_description
1 polymer ?
#
loop_
_entity_poly.entity_id
_entity_poly.type
_entity_poly.pdbx_seq_one_letter_code
_entity_poly.pdbx_strand_id
1 'polypeptide(L)'
;MNPYEASKKIESLCRLAPVIPVLVVDDANIAQPLAEALIKGGLTVLEVTLRTPSALQVISEMAKVQGGVVGAGTITKASDVTDAINAGAQFGVSPGSTDDILEACEQKKLPILPGAATSTEIMKLFNLGFSVQKFFPAEAVGGQSALKAIGGPLPHVKFCPTGGITYQNAKSYLQLQNTLCVGGSWVAPKNLIENKDWHGITNLAKAASEILN
;
A
#
# COMPACT_ATOMS: atom_id res chain seq x y z
N MET A 1 -4.67 8.30 17.59
CA MET A 1 -5.16 6.92 17.29
C MET A 1 -4.05 5.99 17.75
N ASN A 2 -4.34 5.04 18.61
CA ASN A 2 -3.29 4.14 19.05
C ASN A 2 -2.90 3.11 17.97
N PRO A 3 -1.74 2.43 18.07
CA PRO A 3 -1.26 1.49 17.05
C PRO A 3 -2.23 0.33 16.74
N TYR A 4 -2.93 -0.18 17.75
CA TYR A 4 -3.91 -1.25 17.56
C TYR A 4 -5.13 -0.80 16.73
N GLU A 5 -5.65 0.39 16.99
CA GLU A 5 -6.73 0.98 16.20
C GLU A 5 -6.28 1.28 14.77
N ALA A 6 -5.04 1.80 14.61
CA ALA A 6 -4.44 2.03 13.30
C ALA A 6 -4.33 0.72 12.50
N SER A 7 -3.82 -0.34 13.14
CA SER A 7 -3.67 -1.66 12.51
C SER A 7 -5.02 -2.25 12.08
N LYS A 8 -6.08 -2.10 12.88
CA LYS A 8 -7.44 -2.53 12.48
C LYS A 8 -7.98 -1.77 11.26
N LYS A 9 -7.75 -0.45 11.19
CA LYS A 9 -8.14 0.33 10.02
C LYS A 9 -7.37 -0.12 8.77
N ILE A 10 -6.07 -0.33 8.90
CA ILE A 10 -5.24 -0.85 7.80
C ILE A 10 -5.71 -2.25 7.37
N GLU A 11 -6.03 -3.13 8.31
CA GLU A 11 -6.59 -4.45 7.98
C GLU A 11 -7.86 -4.34 7.15
N SER A 12 -8.77 -3.45 7.55
CA SER A 12 -10.01 -3.21 6.80
C SER A 12 -9.74 -2.73 5.38
N LEU A 13 -8.75 -1.84 5.18
CA LEU A 13 -8.33 -1.40 3.85
C LEU A 13 -7.71 -2.53 3.02
N CYS A 14 -6.81 -3.31 3.61
CA CYS A 14 -6.16 -4.45 2.94
C CYS A 14 -7.16 -5.54 2.49
N ARG A 15 -8.35 -5.61 3.11
CA ARG A 15 -9.38 -6.59 2.75
C ARG A 15 -10.35 -6.10 1.65
N LEU A 16 -10.27 -4.84 1.22
CA LEU A 16 -11.16 -4.31 0.17
C LEU A 16 -10.83 -4.85 -1.22
N ALA A 17 -9.57 -5.20 -1.48
CA ALA A 17 -9.14 -5.79 -2.74
C ALA A 17 -7.86 -6.64 -2.54
N PRO A 18 -7.62 -7.65 -3.37
CA PRO A 18 -6.41 -8.47 -3.27
C PRO A 18 -5.13 -7.70 -3.62
N VAL A 19 -5.24 -6.58 -4.32
CA VAL A 19 -4.10 -5.76 -4.77
C VAL A 19 -4.33 -4.30 -4.39
N ILE A 20 -3.32 -3.69 -3.77
CA ILE A 20 -3.23 -2.25 -3.58
C ILE A 20 -2.30 -1.69 -4.67
N PRO A 21 -2.79 -0.85 -5.61
CA PRO A 21 -1.96 -0.13 -6.56
C PRO A 21 -0.90 0.72 -5.87
N VAL A 22 0.37 0.51 -6.23
CA VAL A 22 1.51 1.34 -5.79
C VAL A 22 1.90 2.25 -6.94
N LEU A 23 1.54 3.53 -6.82
CA LEU A 23 1.56 4.49 -7.91
C LEU A 23 2.77 5.42 -7.83
N VAL A 24 3.40 5.64 -8.98
CA VAL A 24 4.42 6.69 -9.19
C VAL A 24 3.88 7.59 -10.29
N VAL A 25 3.46 8.79 -9.93
CA VAL A 25 2.79 9.73 -10.86
C VAL A 25 3.49 11.07 -10.80
N ASP A 26 3.91 11.56 -11.98
CA ASP A 26 4.66 12.81 -12.13
C ASP A 26 3.77 14.00 -12.52
N ASP A 27 2.57 13.75 -13.07
CA ASP A 27 1.64 14.77 -13.52
C ASP A 27 0.32 14.71 -12.74
N ALA A 28 0.01 15.75 -11.97
CA ALA A 28 -1.22 15.82 -11.19
C ALA A 28 -2.49 15.98 -12.07
N ASN A 29 -2.38 16.44 -13.31
CA ASN A 29 -3.53 16.59 -14.21
C ASN A 29 -4.16 15.25 -14.61
N ILE A 30 -3.39 14.15 -14.52
CA ILE A 30 -3.88 12.81 -14.83
C ILE A 30 -4.38 12.05 -13.60
N ALA A 31 -4.26 12.62 -12.40
CA ALA A 31 -4.54 11.94 -11.15
C ALA A 31 -5.99 11.44 -11.04
N GLN A 32 -6.97 12.30 -11.34
CA GLN A 32 -8.39 11.92 -11.26
C GLN A 32 -8.76 10.83 -12.27
N PRO A 33 -8.47 10.95 -13.58
CA PRO A 33 -8.76 9.88 -14.55
C PRO A 33 -8.08 8.54 -14.21
N LEU A 34 -6.85 8.58 -13.68
CA LEU A 34 -6.15 7.37 -13.23
C LEU A 34 -6.86 6.70 -12.04
N ALA A 35 -7.27 7.49 -11.03
CA ALA A 35 -8.01 6.98 -9.89
C ALA A 35 -9.36 6.37 -10.31
N GLU A 36 -10.12 7.07 -11.17
CA GLU A 36 -11.38 6.58 -11.72
C GLU A 36 -11.22 5.24 -12.46
N ALA A 37 -10.16 5.11 -13.27
CA ALA A 37 -9.88 3.89 -14.01
C ALA A 37 -9.58 2.70 -13.06
N LEU A 38 -8.78 2.91 -12.01
CA LEU A 38 -8.44 1.90 -11.02
C LEU A 38 -9.66 1.49 -10.18
N ILE A 39 -10.43 2.46 -9.71
CA ILE A 39 -11.66 2.24 -8.93
C ILE A 39 -12.69 1.48 -9.76
N LYS A 40 -12.90 1.87 -11.02
CA LYS A 40 -13.78 1.19 -11.97
C LYS A 40 -13.39 -0.27 -12.19
N GLY A 41 -12.09 -0.57 -12.13
CA GLY A 41 -11.55 -1.93 -12.20
C GLY A 41 -11.64 -2.71 -10.88
N GLY A 42 -12.16 -2.12 -9.80
CA GLY A 42 -12.36 -2.80 -8.51
C GLY A 42 -11.24 -2.60 -7.50
N LEU A 43 -10.24 -1.74 -7.79
CA LEU A 43 -9.15 -1.41 -6.88
C LEU A 43 -9.41 -0.06 -6.23
N THR A 44 -10.03 -0.05 -5.06
CA THR A 44 -10.51 1.16 -4.39
C THR A 44 -9.53 1.76 -3.39
N VAL A 45 -8.47 1.05 -2.99
CA VAL A 45 -7.41 1.55 -2.10
C VAL A 45 -6.18 1.86 -2.93
N LEU A 46 -5.73 3.13 -2.93
CA LEU A 46 -4.68 3.62 -3.83
C LEU A 46 -3.51 4.16 -3.01
N GLU A 47 -2.29 3.59 -3.18
CA GLU A 47 -1.06 4.09 -2.58
C GLU A 47 -0.32 4.98 -3.58
N VAL A 48 -0.29 6.30 -3.36
CA VAL A 48 0.54 7.25 -4.14
C VAL A 48 1.86 7.45 -3.42
N THR A 49 2.97 7.09 -4.05
CA THR A 49 4.29 7.17 -3.41
C THR A 49 4.85 8.59 -3.45
N LEU A 50 5.43 9.05 -2.34
CA LEU A 50 6.11 10.36 -2.21
C LEU A 50 7.48 10.38 -2.91
N ARG A 51 7.58 9.74 -4.08
CA ARG A 51 8.82 9.62 -4.88
C ARG A 51 8.93 10.65 -6.00
N THR A 52 7.88 11.46 -6.21
CA THR A 52 7.87 12.52 -7.23
C THR A 52 7.58 13.87 -6.59
N PRO A 53 8.06 14.98 -7.17
CA PRO A 53 7.76 16.32 -6.64
C PRO A 53 6.26 16.65 -6.64
N SER A 54 5.47 16.06 -7.55
CA SER A 54 4.02 16.28 -7.68
C SER A 54 3.18 15.35 -6.79
N ALA A 55 3.77 14.41 -6.05
CA ALA A 55 3.04 13.38 -5.33
C ALA A 55 1.95 13.91 -4.40
N LEU A 56 2.21 14.96 -3.63
CA LEU A 56 1.21 15.56 -2.74
C LEU A 56 0.03 16.17 -3.51
N GLN A 57 0.31 16.79 -4.65
CA GLN A 57 -0.75 17.32 -5.51
C GLN A 57 -1.54 16.17 -6.15
N VAL A 58 -0.89 15.09 -6.57
CA VAL A 58 -1.55 13.86 -7.06
C VAL A 58 -2.47 13.28 -6.01
N ILE A 59 -2.02 13.15 -4.75
CA ILE A 59 -2.86 12.71 -3.62
C ILE A 59 -4.09 13.61 -3.49
N SER A 60 -3.90 14.94 -3.52
CA SER A 60 -4.99 15.91 -3.38
C SER A 60 -6.02 15.79 -4.50
N GLU A 61 -5.58 15.55 -5.75
CA GLU A 61 -6.49 15.35 -6.86
C GLU A 61 -7.21 13.99 -6.81
N MET A 62 -6.50 12.92 -6.49
CA MET A 62 -7.12 11.58 -6.35
C MET A 62 -8.12 11.53 -5.19
N ALA A 63 -7.87 12.24 -4.09
CA ALA A 63 -8.76 12.29 -2.93
C ALA A 63 -10.14 12.90 -3.24
N LYS A 64 -10.29 13.63 -4.35
CA LYS A 64 -11.57 14.19 -4.81
C LYS A 64 -12.47 13.16 -5.52
N VAL A 65 -11.88 12.03 -5.94
CA VAL A 65 -12.60 10.98 -6.66
C VAL A 65 -13.41 10.13 -5.69
N GLN A 66 -14.70 10.00 -5.92
CA GLN A 66 -15.59 9.21 -5.06
C GLN A 66 -15.33 7.71 -5.20
N GLY A 67 -15.50 6.97 -4.11
CA GLY A 67 -15.36 5.53 -4.07
C GLY A 67 -13.94 5.02 -3.87
N GLY A 68 -12.94 5.91 -3.81
CA GLY A 68 -11.54 5.59 -3.52
C GLY A 68 -11.10 5.99 -2.12
N VAL A 69 -10.12 5.26 -1.59
CA VAL A 69 -9.36 5.59 -0.37
C VAL A 69 -7.91 5.81 -0.78
N VAL A 70 -7.44 7.04 -0.71
CA VAL A 70 -6.10 7.43 -1.16
C VAL A 70 -5.16 7.53 0.03
N GLY A 71 -3.99 6.92 -0.08
CA GLY A 71 -2.94 6.97 0.91
C GLY A 71 -1.60 7.43 0.34
N ALA A 72 -0.73 7.90 1.22
CA ALA A 72 0.64 8.28 0.90
C ALA A 72 1.60 7.13 1.17
N GLY A 73 2.28 6.66 0.14
CA GLY A 73 3.37 5.69 0.24
C GLY A 73 4.74 6.35 0.30
N THR A 74 5.75 5.60 0.73
CA THR A 74 7.14 6.10 0.86
C THR A 74 7.25 7.21 1.92
N ILE A 75 6.49 7.12 3.01
CA ILE A 75 6.71 7.95 4.19
C ILE A 75 8.04 7.54 4.82
N THR A 76 9.00 8.48 4.89
CA THR A 76 10.38 8.22 5.35
C THR A 76 10.81 9.12 6.51
N LYS A 77 10.00 10.11 6.86
CA LYS A 77 10.25 11.05 7.98
C LYS A 77 8.92 11.57 8.55
N ALA A 78 8.96 12.06 9.78
CA ALA A 78 7.77 12.57 10.48
C ALA A 78 7.04 13.72 9.75
N SER A 79 7.78 14.60 9.04
CA SER A 79 7.16 15.68 8.25
C SER A 79 6.27 15.17 7.11
N ASP A 80 6.65 14.03 6.48
CA ASP A 80 5.85 13.44 5.39
C ASP A 80 4.43 13.11 5.86
N VAL A 81 4.26 12.74 7.14
CA VAL A 81 2.94 12.45 7.74
C VAL A 81 2.03 13.67 7.72
N THR A 82 2.58 14.83 8.10
CA THR A 82 1.81 16.10 8.08
C THR A 82 1.47 16.52 6.66
N ASP A 83 2.42 16.43 5.75
CA ASP A 83 2.25 16.80 4.35
C ASP A 83 1.22 15.89 3.66
N ALA A 84 1.27 14.58 3.94
CA ALA A 84 0.30 13.62 3.42
C ALA A 84 -1.13 13.91 3.90
N ILE A 85 -1.32 14.21 5.19
CA ILE A 85 -2.64 14.57 5.75
C ILE A 85 -3.17 15.84 5.10
N ASN A 86 -2.33 16.87 4.96
CA ASN A 86 -2.71 18.13 4.34
C ASN A 86 -3.09 17.96 2.86
N ALA A 87 -2.48 16.99 2.19
CA ALA A 87 -2.85 16.60 0.83
C ALA A 87 -4.13 15.74 0.74
N GLY A 88 -4.69 15.30 1.87
CA GLY A 88 -5.92 14.50 1.91
C GLY A 88 -5.71 12.99 1.99
N ALA A 89 -4.48 12.52 2.28
CA ALA A 89 -4.23 11.10 2.50
C ALA A 89 -5.00 10.56 3.71
N GLN A 90 -5.65 9.41 3.55
CA GLN A 90 -6.45 8.76 4.58
C GLN A 90 -5.69 7.64 5.30
N PHE A 91 -4.56 7.20 4.76
CA PHE A 91 -3.61 6.27 5.37
C PHE A 91 -2.19 6.55 4.87
N GLY A 92 -1.22 6.05 5.62
CA GLY A 92 0.19 6.10 5.26
C GLY A 92 0.78 4.71 5.02
N VAL A 93 1.85 4.65 4.25
CA VAL A 93 2.66 3.44 4.05
C VAL A 93 4.14 3.82 4.08
N SER A 94 4.93 3.12 4.86
CA SER A 94 6.38 3.33 4.94
C SER A 94 7.17 2.12 4.43
N PRO A 95 8.35 2.30 3.86
CA PRO A 95 9.21 1.18 3.42
C PRO A 95 9.87 0.44 4.59
N GLY A 96 10.07 1.12 5.68
CA GLY A 96 10.58 0.67 6.97
C GLY A 96 9.89 1.47 8.07
N SER A 97 10.25 1.25 9.34
CA SER A 97 9.53 1.87 10.46
C SER A 97 10.50 2.38 11.50
N THR A 98 10.61 3.71 11.61
CA THR A 98 11.34 4.40 12.66
C THR A 98 10.37 4.91 13.72
N ASP A 99 10.83 5.10 14.95
CA ASP A 99 9.95 5.47 16.07
C ASP A 99 9.32 6.86 15.82
N ASP A 100 10.06 7.81 15.24
CA ASP A 100 9.57 9.16 14.89
C ASP A 100 8.43 9.16 13.88
N ILE A 101 8.46 8.25 12.88
CA ILE A 101 7.35 8.09 11.92
C ILE A 101 6.12 7.52 12.63
N LEU A 102 6.29 6.47 13.44
CA LEU A 102 5.18 5.83 14.15
C LEU A 102 4.53 6.81 15.14
N GLU A 103 5.34 7.55 15.91
CA GLU A 103 4.85 8.57 16.85
C GLU A 103 4.10 9.70 16.11
N ALA A 104 4.63 10.19 15.00
CA ALA A 104 3.96 11.22 14.20
C ALA A 104 2.60 10.73 13.68
N CYS A 105 2.52 9.49 13.19
CA CYS A 105 1.27 8.88 12.74
C CYS A 105 0.26 8.72 13.89
N GLU A 106 0.70 8.29 15.07
CA GLU A 106 -0.16 8.17 16.25
C GLU A 106 -0.71 9.53 16.69
N GLN A 107 0.16 10.54 16.84
CA GLN A 107 -0.19 11.90 17.24
C GLN A 107 -1.15 12.57 16.25
N LYS A 108 -0.90 12.42 14.96
CA LYS A 108 -1.69 13.00 13.88
C LYS A 108 -2.92 12.15 13.50
N LYS A 109 -3.08 10.97 14.10
CA LYS A 109 -4.16 10.01 13.85
C LYS A 109 -4.23 9.49 12.41
N LEU A 110 -3.09 9.41 11.71
CA LEU A 110 -2.99 8.79 10.40
C LEU A 110 -2.75 7.27 10.57
N PRO A 111 -3.67 6.39 10.15
CA PRO A 111 -3.40 4.96 10.16
C PRO A 111 -2.24 4.67 9.22
N ILE A 112 -1.26 3.88 9.66
CA ILE A 112 -0.08 3.54 8.86
C ILE A 112 0.04 2.03 8.67
N LEU A 113 0.42 1.61 7.47
CA LEU A 113 0.92 0.29 7.13
C LEU A 113 2.46 0.34 7.25
N PRO A 114 3.04 -0.06 8.40
CA PRO A 114 4.46 0.08 8.65
C PRO A 114 5.26 -1.02 7.95
N GLY A 115 6.41 -0.67 7.36
CA GLY A 115 7.29 -1.59 6.66
C GLY A 115 8.23 -2.36 7.59
N ALA A 116 8.46 -3.65 7.26
CA ALA A 116 9.44 -4.52 7.90
C ALA A 116 9.97 -5.55 6.89
N ALA A 117 11.20 -6.02 7.11
CA ALA A 117 11.85 -7.05 6.29
C ALA A 117 12.44 -8.20 7.13
N THR A 118 12.70 -7.98 8.41
CA THR A 118 13.33 -8.94 9.32
C THR A 118 12.40 -9.33 10.46
N SER A 119 12.62 -10.52 11.03
CA SER A 119 11.85 -10.98 12.19
C SER A 119 11.94 -10.02 13.38
N THR A 120 13.09 -9.37 13.59
CA THR A 120 13.27 -8.40 14.69
C THR A 120 12.38 -7.16 14.48
N GLU A 121 12.34 -6.61 13.27
CA GLU A 121 11.47 -5.47 12.93
C GLU A 121 9.99 -5.84 13.07
N ILE A 122 9.62 -7.03 12.56
CA ILE A 122 8.25 -7.54 12.64
C ILE A 122 7.82 -7.69 14.11
N MET A 123 8.67 -8.28 14.97
CA MET A 123 8.39 -8.43 16.40
C MET A 123 8.28 -7.09 17.11
N LYS A 124 9.17 -6.13 16.80
CA LYS A 124 9.11 -4.76 17.35
C LYS A 124 7.76 -4.12 17.03
N LEU A 125 7.35 -4.12 15.78
CA LEU A 125 6.07 -3.56 15.35
C LEU A 125 4.87 -4.27 15.98
N PHE A 126 4.90 -5.60 16.05
CA PHE A 126 3.83 -6.37 16.68
C PHE A 126 3.66 -6.03 18.17
N ASN A 127 4.77 -5.90 18.92
CA ASN A 127 4.76 -5.51 20.33
C ASN A 127 4.23 -4.08 20.54
N LEU A 128 4.38 -3.19 19.56
CA LEU A 128 3.78 -1.86 19.55
C LEU A 128 2.28 -1.86 19.22
N GLY A 129 1.73 -2.98 18.73
CA GLY A 129 0.32 -3.12 18.37
C GLY A 129 0.01 -3.18 16.88
N PHE A 130 1.04 -3.16 16.00
CA PHE A 130 0.87 -3.27 14.56
C PHE A 130 0.84 -4.74 14.13
N SER A 131 -0.33 -5.34 14.09
CA SER A 131 -0.54 -6.72 13.62
C SER A 131 -0.60 -6.86 12.10
N VAL A 132 -0.75 -5.75 11.36
CA VAL A 132 -0.70 -5.71 9.89
C VAL A 132 0.49 -4.87 9.46
N GLN A 133 1.38 -5.45 8.64
CA GLN A 133 2.66 -4.85 8.27
C GLN A 133 2.92 -4.99 6.76
N LYS A 134 3.64 -4.03 6.18
CA LYS A 134 4.17 -4.15 4.82
C LYS A 134 5.44 -5.00 4.85
N PHE A 135 5.47 -6.09 4.11
CA PHE A 135 6.70 -6.86 3.90
C PHE A 135 7.44 -6.32 2.68
N PHE A 136 8.55 -5.62 2.90
CA PHE A 136 9.25 -4.88 1.84
C PHE A 136 10.77 -4.87 2.04
N PRO A 137 11.55 -5.03 0.96
CA PRO A 137 11.17 -5.35 -0.43
C PRO A 137 10.99 -6.86 -0.64
N ALA A 138 9.76 -7.34 -0.86
CA ALA A 138 9.36 -8.74 -0.72
C ALA A 138 10.25 -9.72 -1.48
N GLU A 139 10.39 -9.61 -2.80
CA GLU A 139 11.18 -10.56 -3.61
C GLU A 139 12.68 -10.49 -3.25
N ALA A 140 13.22 -9.30 -2.99
CA ALA A 140 14.64 -9.12 -2.70
C ALA A 140 15.08 -9.73 -1.35
N VAL A 141 14.15 -9.89 -0.39
CA VAL A 141 14.43 -10.44 0.95
C VAL A 141 13.94 -11.87 1.12
N GLY A 142 13.75 -12.60 0.03
CA GLY A 142 13.45 -14.02 0.02
C GLY A 142 12.02 -14.40 -0.33
N GLY A 143 11.19 -13.45 -0.71
CA GLY A 143 9.91 -13.69 -1.34
C GLY A 143 8.93 -14.49 -0.48
N GLN A 144 8.13 -15.30 -1.15
CA GLN A 144 7.13 -16.17 -0.53
C GLN A 144 7.76 -17.16 0.48
N SER A 145 8.96 -17.67 0.20
CA SER A 145 9.64 -18.61 1.08
C SER A 145 9.98 -17.98 2.43
N ALA A 146 10.51 -16.75 2.43
CA ALA A 146 10.77 -16.00 3.66
C ALA A 146 9.47 -15.70 4.40
N LEU A 147 8.45 -15.22 3.72
CA LEU A 147 7.17 -14.86 4.33
C LEU A 147 6.46 -16.08 4.96
N LYS A 148 6.52 -17.25 4.29
CA LYS A 148 6.01 -18.51 4.82
C LYS A 148 6.77 -18.95 6.07
N ALA A 149 8.12 -18.85 6.06
CA ALA A 149 8.96 -19.21 7.18
C ALA A 149 8.71 -18.31 8.41
N ILE A 150 8.54 -17.00 8.19
CA ILE A 150 8.20 -16.02 9.23
C ILE A 150 6.83 -16.32 9.86
N GLY A 151 5.87 -16.79 9.07
CA GLY A 151 4.53 -17.12 9.55
C GLY A 151 4.47 -18.25 10.59
N GLY A 152 5.47 -19.15 10.62
CA GLY A 152 5.57 -20.21 11.62
C GLY A 152 5.66 -19.66 13.04
N PRO A 153 6.72 -18.91 13.40
CA PRO A 153 6.89 -18.32 14.73
C PRO A 153 6.00 -17.12 15.00
N LEU A 154 5.47 -16.43 13.97
CA LEU A 154 4.69 -15.19 14.08
C LEU A 154 3.31 -15.31 13.41
N PRO A 155 2.45 -16.28 13.80
CA PRO A 155 1.19 -16.57 13.11
C PRO A 155 0.14 -15.46 13.22
N HIS A 156 0.31 -14.54 14.19
CA HIS A 156 -0.62 -13.46 14.47
C HIS A 156 -0.34 -12.19 13.64
N VAL A 157 0.79 -12.14 12.93
CA VAL A 157 1.13 -11.02 12.05
C VAL A 157 0.60 -11.29 10.66
N LYS A 158 -0.03 -10.28 10.06
CA LYS A 158 -0.50 -10.30 8.68
C LYS A 158 0.28 -9.30 7.83
N PHE A 159 0.40 -9.59 6.55
CA PHE A 159 1.27 -8.83 5.66
C PHE A 159 0.57 -8.34 4.41
N CYS A 160 1.08 -7.21 3.89
CA CYS A 160 0.94 -6.74 2.53
C CYS A 160 2.33 -6.80 1.86
N PRO A 161 2.72 -7.93 1.24
CA PRO A 161 3.98 -8.02 0.50
C PRO A 161 4.00 -7.03 -0.64
N THR A 162 5.13 -6.31 -0.78
CA THR A 162 5.33 -5.29 -1.80
C THR A 162 6.79 -5.31 -2.26
N GLY A 163 7.02 -5.05 -3.55
CA GLY A 163 8.37 -5.05 -4.15
C GLY A 163 8.69 -6.33 -4.91
N GLY A 164 8.73 -6.22 -6.24
CA GLY A 164 8.89 -7.35 -7.16
C GLY A 164 7.62 -8.18 -7.37
N ILE A 165 6.47 -7.73 -6.86
CA ILE A 165 5.20 -8.41 -7.10
C ILE A 165 4.70 -8.07 -8.51
N THR A 166 4.31 -9.09 -9.24
CA THR A 166 3.78 -9.06 -10.60
C THR A 166 2.45 -9.80 -10.69
N TYR A 167 1.74 -9.68 -11.80
CA TYR A 167 0.51 -10.46 -12.02
C TYR A 167 0.77 -11.98 -11.89
N GLN A 168 1.93 -12.47 -12.34
CA GLN A 168 2.27 -13.89 -12.38
C GLN A 168 2.53 -14.47 -10.99
N ASN A 169 3.14 -13.70 -10.06
CA ASN A 169 3.47 -14.20 -8.73
C ASN A 169 2.47 -13.77 -7.63
N ALA A 170 1.61 -12.80 -7.89
CA ALA A 170 0.68 -12.27 -6.88
C ALA A 170 -0.25 -13.35 -6.30
N LYS A 171 -0.81 -14.23 -7.14
CA LYS A 171 -1.72 -15.30 -6.69
C LYS A 171 -1.08 -16.20 -5.64
N SER A 172 0.18 -16.58 -5.82
CA SER A 172 0.89 -17.45 -4.87
C SER A 172 1.23 -16.73 -3.55
N TYR A 173 1.44 -15.42 -3.55
CA TYR A 173 1.51 -14.64 -2.29
C TYR A 173 0.17 -14.61 -1.57
N LEU A 174 -0.92 -14.36 -2.30
CA LEU A 174 -2.27 -14.28 -1.74
C LEU A 174 -2.78 -15.60 -1.14
N GLN A 175 -2.21 -16.73 -1.55
CA GLN A 175 -2.51 -18.05 -0.99
C GLN A 175 -1.82 -18.31 0.36
N LEU A 176 -0.86 -17.48 0.79
CA LEU A 176 -0.24 -17.61 2.10
C LEU A 176 -1.22 -17.15 3.20
N GLN A 177 -1.33 -17.93 4.27
CA GLN A 177 -2.27 -17.66 5.38
C GLN A 177 -2.01 -16.32 6.09
N ASN A 178 -0.76 -15.82 6.02
CA ASN A 178 -0.35 -14.56 6.62
C ASN A 178 -0.35 -13.37 5.64
N THR A 179 -0.90 -13.51 4.43
CA THR A 179 -1.04 -12.41 3.45
C THR A 179 -2.49 -11.97 3.35
N LEU A 180 -2.74 -10.66 3.49
CA LEU A 180 -4.08 -10.06 3.33
C LEU A 180 -4.32 -9.57 1.91
N CYS A 181 -3.35 -8.90 1.34
CA CYS A 181 -3.33 -8.34 0.00
C CYS A 181 -1.87 -8.20 -0.44
N VAL A 182 -1.63 -7.76 -1.66
CA VAL A 182 -0.28 -7.43 -2.15
C VAL A 182 -0.22 -6.00 -2.65
N GLY A 183 0.94 -5.34 -2.51
CA GLY A 183 1.20 -4.06 -3.15
C GLY A 183 1.84 -4.26 -4.52
N GLY A 184 1.26 -3.66 -5.57
CA GLY A 184 1.77 -3.86 -6.92
C GLY A 184 1.65 -2.66 -7.84
N SER A 185 2.66 -2.44 -8.68
CA SER A 185 2.67 -1.35 -9.65
C SER A 185 2.27 -1.77 -11.07
N TRP A 186 2.17 -3.07 -11.34
CA TRP A 186 1.83 -3.58 -12.68
C TRP A 186 0.44 -3.21 -13.17
N VAL A 187 -0.46 -2.83 -12.28
CA VAL A 187 -1.85 -2.43 -12.59
C VAL A 187 -1.95 -1.03 -13.22
N ALA A 188 -0.88 -0.24 -13.10
CA ALA A 188 -0.78 1.08 -13.69
C ALA A 188 0.63 1.29 -14.28
N PRO A 189 1.01 0.55 -15.34
CA PRO A 189 2.33 0.64 -15.94
C PRO A 189 2.53 1.99 -16.64
N LYS A 190 3.77 2.48 -16.59
CA LYS A 190 4.15 3.82 -17.05
C LYS A 190 3.70 4.13 -18.47
N ASN A 191 3.84 3.17 -19.38
CA ASN A 191 3.43 3.34 -20.77
C ASN A 191 1.92 3.57 -20.96
N LEU A 192 1.06 2.93 -20.17
CA LEU A 192 -0.38 3.17 -20.23
C LEU A 192 -0.76 4.53 -19.60
N ILE A 193 -0.07 4.91 -18.53
CA ILE A 193 -0.24 6.23 -17.90
C ILE A 193 0.13 7.34 -18.89
N GLU A 194 1.32 7.26 -19.52
CA GLU A 194 1.82 8.25 -20.47
C GLU A 194 0.92 8.37 -21.72
N ASN A 195 0.37 7.25 -22.19
CA ASN A 195 -0.56 7.22 -23.32
C ASN A 195 -2.01 7.54 -22.91
N LYS A 196 -2.28 7.78 -21.63
CA LYS A 196 -3.63 8.01 -21.08
C LYS A 196 -4.62 6.89 -21.45
N ASP A 197 -4.13 5.64 -21.53
CA ASP A 197 -4.94 4.47 -21.81
C ASP A 197 -5.67 4.00 -20.53
N TRP A 198 -6.68 4.77 -20.13
CA TRP A 198 -7.50 4.50 -18.95
C TRP A 198 -8.28 3.20 -19.06
N HIS A 199 -8.65 2.82 -20.30
CA HIS A 199 -9.32 1.54 -20.53
C HIS A 199 -8.38 0.36 -20.27
N GLY A 200 -7.14 0.42 -20.76
CA GLY A 200 -6.12 -0.56 -20.45
C GLY A 200 -5.85 -0.69 -18.94
N ILE A 201 -5.76 0.44 -18.22
CA ILE A 201 -5.60 0.46 -16.77
C ILE A 201 -6.81 -0.17 -16.07
N THR A 202 -8.04 0.16 -16.49
CA THR A 202 -9.27 -0.46 -15.94
C THR A 202 -9.25 -1.98 -16.12
N ASN A 203 -8.82 -2.49 -17.28
CA ASN A 203 -8.74 -3.93 -17.55
C ASN A 203 -7.68 -4.61 -16.67
N LEU A 204 -6.50 -3.99 -16.47
CA LEU A 204 -5.47 -4.51 -15.57
C LEU A 204 -5.95 -4.52 -14.12
N ALA A 205 -6.64 -3.47 -13.69
CA ALA A 205 -7.20 -3.37 -12.35
C ALA A 205 -8.28 -4.45 -12.13
N LYS A 206 -9.16 -4.68 -13.11
CA LYS A 206 -10.18 -5.73 -13.06
C LYS A 206 -9.54 -7.12 -12.95
N ALA A 207 -8.57 -7.43 -13.81
CA ALA A 207 -7.85 -8.71 -13.75
C ALA A 207 -7.15 -8.90 -12.38
N ALA A 208 -6.61 -7.84 -11.79
CA ALA A 208 -5.99 -7.87 -10.48
C ALA A 208 -7.03 -8.05 -9.35
N SER A 209 -8.19 -7.41 -9.44
CA SER A 209 -9.26 -7.56 -8.44
C SER A 209 -9.89 -8.97 -8.43
N GLU A 210 -9.85 -9.67 -9.56
CA GLU A 210 -10.41 -11.01 -9.76
C GLU A 210 -9.35 -12.13 -9.67
N ILE A 211 -8.12 -11.83 -9.25
CA ILE A 211 -6.95 -12.74 -9.33
C ILE A 211 -7.11 -14.04 -8.49
N LEU A 212 -8.01 -14.06 -7.53
CA LEU A 212 -8.31 -15.22 -6.69
C LEU A 212 -9.51 -16.05 -7.20
N ASN A 213 -10.27 -15.52 -8.13
CA ASN A 213 -11.45 -16.16 -8.72
C ASN A 213 -11.12 -17.25 -9.77
#